data_a4547fea41ac50a3cb0c517595c266a2
#
_entry.id   a4547fea41ac50a3cb0c517595c266a2
#
_cell.length_a   1.000
_cell.length_b   1.000
_cell.length_c   1.000
_cell.angle_alpha   90.00
_cell.angle_beta   90.00
_cell.angle_gamma   90.00
#
_symmetry.space_group_name_H-M   'P 1'
#
loop_
_entity.id
_entity.type
_entity.pdbx_description
1 polymer ?
#
loop_
_entity_poly.entity_id
_entity_poly.type
_entity_poly.pdbx_seq_one_letter_code
_entity_poly.pdbx_strand_id
1 'polypeptide(L)'
;MKDAKNFDRRWFMIDLAREKTFSKDEFTVLLDTLDKLGYNGIGVYLEGAFEFKNLSGVVRKSVMSCDDAKWLVNECKKRGFYAFPLTNIAAHMNHFYGVEKYRDLFLAETPYQIDFHKEKAKDFVMTYVRDYIEAFDTDMINIGGDEVSLKDENDKIAYAKFVGSVCDELLETGIKPAIWGDMLFKNPELCDYINKDAIIFDWCYHGHSPDSLKLFKDKGFKEIFACNSDNGWIGLINHQHGPLVREDMPIERDEVEAFLEDAKNLGIKNAMVTDWENFIGRNLWGQFAPIARCALFLNGETEARECTDEQIDTALFGRITGYAEVTRLLRDGLHPEDMPRPTPPADLLFSLRTALCEPNFFAKVIKQLNEEKPTYFDKYDEVIETAESILDKWDAVSPLEERCLLAMYNITSMARAISCMVKISKGYLALYKKASKIQFDSPKLALQYLNRFENIVRHCAQEYRSHLKILTTATADSGYGTFDQTKIELMHKRINNMADYIACIEQDIDRVALPRIERILTRCIVDGIEG
;
A
#
# COMPACT_ATOMS: atom_id res chain seq x y z
N MET A 1 -26.44 -25.81 -14.50
CA MET A 1 -26.91 -24.72 -13.58
C MET A 1 -25.81 -23.71 -13.57
N LYS A 2 -26.06 -22.44 -13.87
CA LYS A 2 -25.05 -21.39 -13.59
C LYS A 2 -24.87 -21.43 -12.09
N ASP A 3 -23.66 -21.70 -11.64
CA ASP A 3 -23.35 -21.78 -10.21
C ASP A 3 -23.72 -20.46 -9.57
N ALA A 4 -24.44 -20.55 -8.44
CA ALA A 4 -24.91 -19.36 -7.74
C ALA A 4 -23.69 -18.59 -7.21
N LYS A 5 -23.57 -17.33 -7.57
CA LYS A 5 -22.49 -16.46 -7.08
C LYS A 5 -22.55 -16.39 -5.56
N ASN A 6 -21.39 -16.35 -4.92
CA ASN A 6 -21.31 -16.23 -3.47
C ASN A 6 -21.85 -14.88 -2.99
N PHE A 7 -21.62 -13.81 -3.78
CA PHE A 7 -22.04 -12.44 -3.47
C PHE A 7 -22.83 -11.81 -4.61
N ASP A 8 -23.83 -11.00 -4.26
CA ASP A 8 -24.65 -10.26 -5.23
C ASP A 8 -23.94 -8.97 -5.65
N ARG A 9 -23.42 -8.21 -4.68
CA ARG A 9 -22.59 -7.05 -4.92
C ARG A 9 -21.13 -7.43 -4.71
N ARG A 10 -20.36 -7.30 -5.75
CA ARG A 10 -18.92 -7.61 -5.83
C ARG A 10 -18.22 -6.34 -6.29
N TRP A 11 -17.89 -5.49 -5.33
CA TRP A 11 -17.35 -4.18 -5.61
C TRP A 11 -15.84 -4.12 -5.43
N PHE A 12 -15.24 -3.19 -6.11
CA PHE A 12 -13.83 -2.85 -5.98
C PHE A 12 -13.69 -1.40 -5.55
N MET A 13 -12.74 -1.08 -4.70
CA MET A 13 -12.42 0.29 -4.32
C MET A 13 -10.99 0.62 -4.70
N ILE A 14 -10.81 1.76 -5.33
CA ILE A 14 -9.50 2.32 -5.67
C ILE A 14 -9.23 3.58 -4.85
N ASP A 15 -8.04 3.67 -4.27
CA ASP A 15 -7.55 4.86 -3.57
C ASP A 15 -6.81 5.81 -4.54
N LEU A 16 -7.39 6.98 -4.79
CA LEU A 16 -6.79 8.06 -5.56
C LEU A 16 -6.39 9.26 -4.67
N ALA A 17 -6.57 9.12 -3.35
CA ALA A 17 -6.30 10.19 -2.40
C ALA A 17 -4.81 10.38 -2.09
N ARG A 18 -3.94 9.40 -2.39
CA ARG A 18 -2.55 9.42 -1.92
C ARG A 18 -1.61 10.16 -2.88
N GLU A 19 -1.23 9.58 -3.99
CA GLU A 19 -0.20 10.14 -4.87
C GLU A 19 -0.59 10.23 -6.33
N LYS A 20 -1.58 9.46 -6.77
CA LYS A 20 -1.90 9.28 -8.18
C LYS A 20 -3.40 9.35 -8.45
N THR A 21 -3.78 10.11 -9.47
CA THR A 21 -5.07 9.98 -10.15
C THR A 21 -4.91 9.18 -11.44
N PHE A 22 -5.96 8.51 -11.87
CA PHE A 22 -5.95 7.74 -13.11
C PHE A 22 -6.38 8.60 -14.30
N SER A 23 -5.75 8.35 -15.44
CA SER A 23 -6.22 8.83 -16.75
C SER A 23 -7.47 8.05 -17.18
N LYS A 24 -8.20 8.58 -18.16
CA LYS A 24 -9.35 7.88 -18.76
C LYS A 24 -8.96 6.53 -19.37
N ASP A 25 -7.79 6.43 -19.96
CA ASP A 25 -7.28 5.18 -20.52
C ASP A 25 -7.02 4.14 -19.45
N GLU A 26 -6.42 4.55 -18.31
CA GLU A 26 -6.21 3.66 -17.17
C GLU A 26 -7.52 3.20 -16.56
N PHE A 27 -8.48 4.10 -16.37
CA PHE A 27 -9.82 3.71 -15.91
C PHE A 27 -10.50 2.76 -16.87
N THR A 28 -10.34 2.95 -18.19
CA THR A 28 -10.91 2.04 -19.19
C THR A 28 -10.33 0.64 -19.03
N VAL A 29 -9.00 0.50 -18.96
CA VAL A 29 -8.35 -0.80 -18.75
C VAL A 29 -8.76 -1.42 -17.41
N LEU A 30 -8.86 -0.62 -16.35
CA LEU A 30 -9.31 -1.07 -15.04
C LEU A 30 -10.74 -1.61 -15.09
N LEU A 31 -11.69 -0.83 -15.64
CA LEU A 31 -13.09 -1.22 -15.70
C LEU A 31 -13.29 -2.46 -16.56
N ASP A 32 -12.60 -2.57 -17.72
CA ASP A 32 -12.67 -3.75 -18.58
C ASP A 32 -12.13 -5.00 -17.87
N THR A 33 -11.07 -4.83 -17.08
CA THR A 33 -10.50 -5.91 -16.28
C THR A 33 -11.43 -6.34 -15.16
N LEU A 34 -12.00 -5.38 -14.42
CA LEU A 34 -12.96 -5.67 -13.34
C LEU A 34 -14.23 -6.32 -13.86
N ASP A 35 -14.74 -5.88 -15.02
CA ASP A 35 -15.89 -6.49 -15.68
C ASP A 35 -15.61 -7.95 -16.08
N LYS A 36 -14.46 -8.19 -16.70
CA LYS A 36 -13.99 -9.54 -17.04
C LYS A 36 -13.89 -10.45 -15.80
N LEU A 37 -13.43 -9.90 -14.68
CA LEU A 37 -13.34 -10.60 -13.39
C LEU A 37 -14.70 -10.76 -12.68
N GLY A 38 -15.78 -10.18 -13.21
CA GLY A 38 -17.13 -10.30 -12.66
C GLY A 38 -17.44 -9.37 -11.50
N TYR A 39 -16.64 -8.33 -11.26
CA TYR A 39 -17.05 -7.22 -10.40
C TYR A 39 -18.24 -6.48 -11.02
N ASN A 40 -19.03 -5.77 -10.21
CA ASN A 40 -20.20 -5.04 -10.66
C ASN A 40 -20.37 -3.66 -9.99
N GLY A 41 -19.31 -3.12 -9.43
CA GLY A 41 -19.27 -1.76 -8.90
C GLY A 41 -17.87 -1.31 -8.55
N ILE A 42 -17.68 0.01 -8.53
CA ILE A 42 -16.43 0.66 -8.19
C ILE A 42 -16.66 1.81 -7.21
N GLY A 43 -15.92 1.79 -6.12
CA GLY A 43 -15.78 2.90 -5.20
C GLY A 43 -14.50 3.69 -5.48
N VAL A 44 -14.56 5.01 -5.44
CA VAL A 44 -13.41 5.87 -5.67
C VAL A 44 -13.13 6.70 -4.43
N TYR A 45 -12.02 6.39 -3.75
CA TYR A 45 -11.61 7.08 -2.54
C TYR A 45 -10.76 8.31 -2.90
N LEU A 46 -11.20 9.49 -2.53
CA LEU A 46 -10.66 10.75 -3.06
C LEU A 46 -10.13 11.71 -2.01
N GLU A 47 -10.69 11.75 -0.81
CA GLU A 47 -10.38 12.79 0.21
C GLU A 47 -10.31 14.20 -0.42
N GLY A 48 -9.14 14.85 -0.39
CA GLY A 48 -8.91 16.15 -1.03
C GLY A 48 -8.43 16.07 -2.49
N ALA A 49 -8.40 14.89 -3.12
CA ALA A 49 -7.99 14.71 -4.51
C ALA A 49 -9.16 14.91 -5.50
N PHE A 50 -10.01 15.89 -5.21
CA PHE A 50 -11.22 16.22 -5.97
C PHE A 50 -11.35 17.72 -6.21
N GLU A 51 -11.95 18.09 -7.34
CA GLU A 51 -12.24 19.48 -7.70
C GLU A 51 -13.55 19.91 -7.05
N PHE A 52 -13.45 20.49 -5.84
CA PHE A 52 -14.62 20.97 -5.12
C PHE A 52 -15.16 22.28 -5.72
N LYS A 53 -16.48 22.38 -5.90
CA LYS A 53 -17.17 23.61 -6.33
C LYS A 53 -17.32 24.59 -5.18
N ASN A 54 -17.67 24.08 -4.00
CA ASN A 54 -18.08 24.88 -2.86
C ASN A 54 -16.99 25.05 -1.81
N LEU A 55 -15.85 24.39 -1.95
CA LEU A 55 -14.67 24.57 -1.10
C LEU A 55 -13.52 25.22 -1.88
N SER A 56 -13.10 26.40 -1.46
CA SER A 56 -11.92 27.06 -2.02
C SER A 56 -10.67 26.83 -1.18
N GLY A 57 -9.50 26.87 -1.83
CA GLY A 57 -8.20 26.77 -1.15
C GLY A 57 -7.70 25.35 -0.94
N VAL A 58 -8.51 24.32 -1.17
CA VAL A 58 -8.04 22.94 -1.25
C VAL A 58 -7.39 22.76 -2.61
N VAL A 59 -6.07 22.89 -2.65
CA VAL A 59 -5.31 22.84 -3.91
C VAL A 59 -4.45 21.60 -3.89
N ARG A 60 -4.79 20.62 -4.73
CA ARG A 60 -3.89 19.54 -5.14
C ARG A 60 -3.63 19.67 -6.64
N LYS A 61 -2.43 19.33 -7.07
CA LYS A 61 -2.06 19.35 -8.50
C LYS A 61 -2.60 18.15 -9.28
N SER A 62 -2.95 17.10 -8.58
CA SER A 62 -3.50 15.88 -9.14
C SER A 62 -4.86 15.64 -8.50
N VAL A 63 -5.92 15.97 -9.22
CA VAL A 63 -7.31 15.87 -8.73
C VAL A 63 -8.18 15.27 -9.82
N MET A 64 -9.22 14.56 -9.41
CA MET A 64 -10.31 14.17 -10.29
C MET A 64 -11.21 15.40 -10.47
N SER A 65 -11.44 15.81 -11.72
CA SER A 65 -12.39 16.87 -12.02
C SER A 65 -13.83 16.36 -11.94
N CYS A 66 -14.78 17.28 -11.81
CA CYS A 66 -16.20 16.94 -11.89
C CYS A 66 -16.57 16.27 -13.24
N ASP A 67 -15.92 16.68 -14.34
CA ASP A 67 -16.15 16.09 -15.66
C ASP A 67 -15.54 14.70 -15.79
N ASP A 68 -14.41 14.42 -15.14
CA ASP A 68 -13.82 13.08 -15.08
C ASP A 68 -14.69 12.14 -14.24
N ALA A 69 -15.25 12.61 -13.12
CA ALA A 69 -16.18 11.83 -12.32
C ALA A 69 -17.45 11.46 -13.12
N LYS A 70 -18.06 12.43 -13.82
CA LYS A 70 -19.21 12.16 -14.71
C LYS A 70 -18.87 11.21 -15.85
N TRP A 71 -17.69 11.37 -16.44
CA TRP A 71 -17.22 10.45 -17.47
C TRP A 71 -17.11 9.03 -16.92
N LEU A 72 -16.45 8.86 -15.75
CA LEU A 72 -16.28 7.56 -15.08
C LEU A 72 -17.65 6.90 -14.80
N VAL A 73 -18.59 7.64 -14.23
CA VAL A 73 -19.94 7.15 -13.95
C VAL A 73 -20.63 6.68 -15.24
N ASN A 74 -20.49 7.41 -16.35
CA ASN A 74 -21.06 7.02 -17.62
C ASN A 74 -20.40 5.73 -18.17
N GLU A 75 -19.09 5.57 -18.04
CA GLU A 75 -18.38 4.33 -18.41
C GLU A 75 -18.80 3.15 -17.54
N CYS A 76 -19.01 3.38 -16.25
CA CYS A 76 -19.57 2.38 -15.34
C CYS A 76 -20.98 1.96 -15.73
N LYS A 77 -21.88 2.92 -16.00
CA LYS A 77 -23.26 2.65 -16.44
C LYS A 77 -23.31 1.81 -17.72
N LYS A 78 -22.40 2.04 -18.69
CA LYS A 78 -22.31 1.24 -19.93
C LYS A 78 -21.99 -0.25 -19.68
N ARG A 79 -21.27 -0.54 -18.60
CA ARG A 79 -20.85 -1.90 -18.18
C ARG A 79 -21.79 -2.52 -17.13
N GLY A 80 -22.84 -1.80 -16.73
CA GLY A 80 -23.72 -2.24 -15.64
C GLY A 80 -23.07 -2.15 -14.24
N PHE A 81 -22.01 -1.35 -14.11
CA PHE A 81 -21.36 -1.09 -12.83
C PHE A 81 -22.06 -0.01 -12.03
N TYR A 82 -22.07 -0.18 -10.72
CA TYR A 82 -22.41 0.87 -9.80
C TYR A 82 -21.15 1.68 -9.44
N ALA A 83 -21.21 3.01 -9.51
CA ALA A 83 -20.08 3.88 -9.19
C ALA A 83 -20.44 4.82 -8.05
N PHE A 84 -19.57 4.96 -7.06
CA PHE A 84 -19.81 5.83 -5.91
C PHE A 84 -18.51 6.42 -5.35
N PRO A 85 -18.56 7.62 -4.75
CA PRO A 85 -17.41 8.23 -4.11
C PRO A 85 -17.24 7.73 -2.68
N LEU A 86 -15.98 7.71 -2.22
CA LEU A 86 -15.64 7.58 -0.81
C LEU A 86 -14.83 8.80 -0.37
N THR A 87 -15.12 9.26 0.83
CA THR A 87 -14.41 10.36 1.49
C THR A 87 -14.34 10.09 2.99
N ASN A 88 -13.89 11.06 3.76
CA ASN A 88 -13.93 10.98 5.22
C ASN A 88 -14.46 12.29 5.82
N ILE A 89 -15.29 12.18 6.87
CA ILE A 89 -15.89 13.33 7.57
C ILE A 89 -15.33 13.52 8.99
N ALA A 90 -14.59 12.56 9.52
CA ALA A 90 -14.14 12.56 10.92
C ALA A 90 -12.62 12.59 11.07
N ALA A 91 -11.92 11.66 10.41
CA ALA A 91 -10.45 11.58 10.38
C ALA A 91 -9.92 11.66 8.95
N HIS A 92 -8.61 11.42 8.72
CA HIS A 92 -7.96 11.49 7.39
C HIS A 92 -8.15 12.81 6.64
N MET A 93 -8.33 13.90 7.34
CA MET A 93 -8.71 15.21 6.78
C MET A 93 -7.56 16.23 6.74
N ASN A 94 -6.31 15.79 6.73
CA ASN A 94 -5.10 16.64 6.75
C ASN A 94 -5.09 17.71 5.65
N HIS A 95 -5.65 17.37 4.49
CA HIS A 95 -5.73 18.25 3.34
C HIS A 95 -6.62 19.49 3.59
N PHE A 96 -7.64 19.39 4.43
CA PHE A 96 -8.46 20.53 4.84
C PHE A 96 -7.79 21.35 5.96
N TYR A 97 -7.13 20.69 6.92
CA TYR A 97 -6.34 21.37 7.95
C TYR A 97 -5.25 22.26 7.37
N GLY A 98 -4.66 21.86 6.24
CA GLY A 98 -3.68 22.65 5.51
C GLY A 98 -4.20 23.99 4.99
N VAL A 99 -5.52 24.18 4.92
CA VAL A 99 -6.16 25.42 4.47
C VAL A 99 -6.49 26.29 5.69
N GLU A 100 -5.83 27.45 5.81
CA GLU A 100 -5.89 28.32 6.99
C GLU A 100 -7.31 28.61 7.48
N LYS A 101 -8.23 28.94 6.57
CA LYS A 101 -9.63 29.29 6.91
C LYS A 101 -10.46 28.12 7.47
N TYR A 102 -10.01 26.86 7.29
CA TYR A 102 -10.70 25.68 7.84
C TYR A 102 -10.03 25.13 9.08
N ARG A 103 -8.80 25.59 9.38
CA ARG A 103 -7.97 25.05 10.46
C ARG A 103 -8.65 25.04 11.83
N ASP A 104 -9.45 26.07 12.12
CA ASP A 104 -10.21 26.17 13.37
C ASP A 104 -11.26 25.06 13.55
N LEU A 105 -11.61 24.31 12.50
CA LEU A 105 -12.55 23.20 12.59
C LEU A 105 -11.91 21.91 13.09
N PHE A 106 -10.59 21.88 13.24
CA PHE A 106 -9.82 20.69 13.56
C PHE A 106 -9.22 20.76 14.96
N LEU A 107 -8.88 19.58 15.50
CA LEU A 107 -8.14 19.46 16.75
C LEU A 107 -6.66 19.79 16.50
N ALA A 108 -6.09 20.69 17.29
CA ALA A 108 -4.69 21.11 17.13
C ALA A 108 -3.70 19.96 17.37
N GLU A 109 -4.01 19.09 18.32
CA GLU A 109 -3.21 17.93 18.68
C GLU A 109 -3.34 16.75 17.70
N THR A 110 -4.43 16.69 16.94
CA THR A 110 -4.71 15.67 15.92
C THR A 110 -5.23 16.34 14.64
N PRO A 111 -4.35 17.01 13.86
CA PRO A 111 -4.76 17.87 12.74
C PRO A 111 -5.40 17.12 11.57
N TYR A 112 -5.38 15.79 11.58
CA TYR A 112 -6.09 14.96 10.62
C TYR A 112 -7.56 14.70 11.02
N GLN A 113 -7.99 15.15 12.22
CA GLN A 113 -9.30 14.89 12.78
C GLN A 113 -10.08 16.17 12.99
N ILE A 114 -11.35 16.20 12.49
CA ILE A 114 -12.25 17.32 12.73
C ILE A 114 -12.67 17.36 14.21
N ASP A 115 -12.94 18.55 14.73
CA ASP A 115 -13.50 18.74 16.06
C ASP A 115 -15.03 18.64 15.99
N PHE A 116 -15.56 17.45 16.24
CA PHE A 116 -16.99 17.17 16.16
C PHE A 116 -17.81 17.76 17.32
N HIS A 117 -17.20 18.45 18.28
CA HIS A 117 -17.89 19.28 19.26
C HIS A 117 -18.29 20.65 18.70
N LYS A 118 -17.77 21.06 17.54
CA LYS A 118 -18.07 22.34 16.91
C LYS A 118 -19.33 22.25 16.05
N GLU A 119 -20.29 23.13 16.29
CA GLU A 119 -21.55 23.21 15.51
C GLU A 119 -21.32 23.32 14.00
N LYS A 120 -20.27 24.05 13.59
CA LYS A 120 -19.94 24.27 12.18
C LYS A 120 -19.31 23.06 11.49
N ALA A 121 -18.90 22.02 12.24
CA ALA A 121 -18.25 20.85 11.68
C ALA A 121 -19.16 20.11 10.71
N LYS A 122 -20.43 19.94 11.06
CA LYS A 122 -21.41 19.28 10.20
C LYS A 122 -21.67 20.06 8.90
N ASP A 123 -21.92 21.37 8.98
CA ASP A 123 -22.15 22.20 7.79
C ASP A 123 -20.96 22.17 6.83
N PHE A 124 -19.73 22.16 7.41
CA PHE A 124 -18.52 22.08 6.63
C PHE A 124 -18.41 20.74 5.87
N VAL A 125 -18.60 19.60 6.55
CA VAL A 125 -18.50 18.31 5.87
C VAL A 125 -19.61 18.12 4.85
N MET A 126 -20.81 18.55 5.13
CA MET A 126 -21.92 18.48 4.19
C MET A 126 -21.69 19.31 2.92
N THR A 127 -20.87 20.36 2.99
CA THR A 127 -20.53 21.17 1.81
C THR A 127 -19.81 20.33 0.75
N TYR A 128 -18.76 19.60 1.11
CA TYR A 128 -18.03 18.80 0.14
C TYR A 128 -18.65 17.42 -0.13
N VAL A 129 -19.39 16.88 0.82
CA VAL A 129 -20.15 15.64 0.61
C VAL A 129 -21.18 15.85 -0.53
N ARG A 130 -21.87 16.99 -0.55
CA ARG A 130 -22.80 17.34 -1.64
C ARG A 130 -22.10 17.52 -2.98
N ASP A 131 -20.89 18.09 -3.00
CA ASP A 131 -20.09 18.21 -4.24
C ASP A 131 -19.79 16.83 -4.85
N TYR A 132 -19.44 15.85 -4.03
CA TYR A 132 -19.22 14.46 -4.47
C TYR A 132 -20.50 13.83 -5.02
N ILE A 133 -21.62 13.93 -4.28
CA ILE A 133 -22.90 13.35 -4.70
C ILE A 133 -23.33 13.92 -6.05
N GLU A 134 -23.23 15.23 -6.24
CA GLU A 134 -23.57 15.89 -7.51
C GLU A 134 -22.68 15.43 -8.66
N ALA A 135 -21.36 15.32 -8.43
CA ALA A 135 -20.43 14.96 -9.49
C ALA A 135 -20.56 13.50 -9.92
N PHE A 136 -20.83 12.59 -8.98
CA PHE A 136 -21.00 11.16 -9.25
C PHE A 136 -22.44 10.78 -9.65
N ASP A 137 -23.41 11.71 -9.57
CA ASP A 137 -24.81 11.42 -9.88
C ASP A 137 -25.26 10.10 -9.23
N THR A 138 -25.03 9.98 -7.91
CA THR A 138 -25.16 8.74 -7.15
C THR A 138 -26.17 8.89 -6.01
N ASP A 139 -26.80 7.80 -5.62
CA ASP A 139 -27.68 7.69 -4.45
C ASP A 139 -26.97 7.12 -3.21
N MET A 140 -25.63 6.98 -3.26
CA MET A 140 -24.84 6.48 -2.14
C MET A 140 -23.47 7.18 -2.07
N ILE A 141 -22.97 7.40 -0.86
CA ILE A 141 -21.62 7.86 -0.59
C ILE A 141 -21.07 7.18 0.67
N ASN A 142 -19.79 6.74 0.63
CA ASN A 142 -19.09 6.40 1.87
C ASN A 142 -18.50 7.69 2.46
N ILE A 143 -18.92 8.00 3.69
CA ILE A 143 -18.50 9.19 4.44
C ILE A 143 -17.35 8.91 5.43
N GLY A 144 -16.79 7.71 5.44
CA GLY A 144 -15.66 7.32 6.29
C GLY A 144 -16.06 7.09 7.75
N GLY A 145 -15.46 7.85 8.64
CA GLY A 145 -15.72 7.76 10.09
C GLY A 145 -14.79 6.80 10.84
N ASP A 146 -13.80 6.26 10.17
CA ASP A 146 -12.81 5.31 10.69
C ASP A 146 -11.63 5.99 11.41
N GLU A 147 -10.91 5.18 12.20
CA GLU A 147 -9.61 5.51 12.83
C GLU A 147 -9.59 6.84 13.62
N VAL A 148 -10.71 7.16 14.25
CA VAL A 148 -10.87 8.37 15.04
C VAL A 148 -10.27 8.18 16.44
N SER A 149 -9.50 9.17 16.90
CA SER A 149 -8.99 9.21 18.27
C SER A 149 -10.06 9.77 19.22
N LEU A 150 -10.60 8.93 20.09
CA LEU A 150 -11.59 9.27 21.10
C LEU A 150 -10.95 9.15 22.49
N LYS A 151 -10.90 10.26 23.22
CA LYS A 151 -10.18 10.34 24.50
C LYS A 151 -11.00 9.83 25.68
N ASP A 152 -12.30 10.07 25.66
CA ASP A 152 -13.23 9.74 26.73
C ASP A 152 -14.65 9.47 26.24
N GLU A 153 -15.57 9.16 27.13
CA GLU A 153 -16.98 8.88 26.80
C GLU A 153 -17.71 10.09 26.19
N ASN A 154 -17.32 11.31 26.51
CA ASN A 154 -17.92 12.50 25.91
C ASN A 154 -17.52 12.61 24.44
N ASP A 155 -16.27 12.34 24.11
CA ASP A 155 -15.77 12.28 22.73
C ASP A 155 -16.50 11.18 21.93
N LYS A 156 -16.68 9.98 22.52
CA LYS A 156 -17.41 8.87 21.88
C LYS A 156 -18.83 9.26 21.53
N ILE A 157 -19.56 9.84 22.47
CA ILE A 157 -20.95 10.27 22.26
C ILE A 157 -21.02 11.41 21.24
N ALA A 158 -20.10 12.37 21.30
CA ALA A 158 -20.05 13.49 20.37
C ALA A 158 -19.76 12.99 18.94
N TYR A 159 -18.78 12.10 18.77
CA TYR A 159 -18.50 11.44 17.50
C TYR A 159 -19.74 10.73 16.93
N ALA A 160 -20.37 9.87 17.74
CA ALA A 160 -21.52 9.09 17.28
C ALA A 160 -22.71 9.97 16.89
N LYS A 161 -22.99 11.04 17.65
CA LYS A 161 -24.01 12.03 17.30
C LYS A 161 -23.67 12.80 16.04
N PHE A 162 -22.39 13.17 15.86
CA PHE A 162 -21.93 13.86 14.67
C PHE A 162 -22.12 13.00 13.42
N VAL A 163 -21.58 11.77 13.42
CA VAL A 163 -21.72 10.83 12.30
C VAL A 163 -23.20 10.49 12.06
N GLY A 164 -23.96 10.18 13.11
CA GLY A 164 -25.39 9.89 13.02
C GLY A 164 -26.18 11.03 12.40
N SER A 165 -25.89 12.28 12.79
CA SER A 165 -26.57 13.46 12.25
C SER A 165 -26.29 13.70 10.76
N VAL A 166 -25.09 13.35 10.27
CA VAL A 166 -24.75 13.39 8.84
C VAL A 166 -25.48 12.27 8.10
N CYS A 167 -25.52 11.05 8.68
CA CYS A 167 -26.28 9.94 8.10
C CYS A 167 -27.76 10.27 7.96
N ASP A 168 -28.40 10.83 9.00
CA ASP A 168 -29.82 11.18 8.97
C ASP A 168 -30.12 12.22 7.89
N GLU A 169 -29.30 13.28 7.78
CA GLU A 169 -29.47 14.31 6.75
C GLU A 169 -29.35 13.75 5.33
N LEU A 170 -28.42 12.84 5.10
CA LEU A 170 -28.29 12.17 3.80
C LEU A 170 -29.50 11.29 3.49
N LEU A 171 -29.96 10.50 4.45
CA LEU A 171 -31.15 9.65 4.30
C LEU A 171 -32.42 10.47 4.02
N GLU A 172 -32.59 11.63 4.66
CA GLU A 172 -33.71 12.55 4.40
C GLU A 172 -33.71 13.06 2.94
N THR A 173 -32.55 13.15 2.31
CA THR A 173 -32.41 13.53 0.89
C THR A 173 -32.47 12.34 -0.08
N GLY A 174 -32.66 11.13 0.42
CA GLY A 174 -32.70 9.90 -0.37
C GLY A 174 -31.31 9.32 -0.72
N ILE A 175 -30.26 9.87 -0.11
CA ILE A 175 -28.88 9.36 -0.29
C ILE A 175 -28.56 8.38 0.83
N LYS A 176 -28.06 7.22 0.49
CA LYS A 176 -27.59 6.20 1.44
C LYS A 176 -26.17 6.50 1.90
N PRO A 177 -25.95 6.86 3.18
CA PRO A 177 -24.61 6.96 3.73
C PRO A 177 -24.05 5.57 3.98
N ALA A 178 -22.79 5.35 3.61
CA ALA A 178 -22.01 4.23 4.10
C ALA A 178 -20.93 4.73 5.06
N ILE A 179 -20.62 3.97 6.11
CA ILE A 179 -19.59 4.29 7.11
C ILE A 179 -18.70 3.06 7.34
N TRP A 180 -17.43 3.28 7.69
CA TRP A 180 -16.55 2.20 8.13
C TRP A 180 -16.93 1.70 9.53
N GLY A 181 -16.83 0.38 9.74
CA GLY A 181 -17.37 -0.29 10.92
C GLY A 181 -16.48 -0.26 12.15
N ASP A 182 -15.19 0.03 12.04
CA ASP A 182 -14.19 -0.17 13.10
C ASP A 182 -14.47 0.57 14.40
N MET A 183 -14.91 1.84 14.31
CA MET A 183 -15.23 2.64 15.50
C MET A 183 -16.46 2.10 16.25
N LEU A 184 -17.45 1.58 15.51
CA LEU A 184 -18.64 0.96 16.07
C LEU A 184 -18.34 -0.45 16.60
N PHE A 185 -17.42 -1.19 15.99
CA PHE A 185 -16.99 -2.50 16.49
C PHE A 185 -16.21 -2.37 17.81
N LYS A 186 -15.33 -1.36 17.89
CA LYS A 186 -14.59 -1.04 19.13
C LYS A 186 -15.49 -0.54 20.26
N ASN A 187 -16.60 0.13 19.93
CA ASN A 187 -17.54 0.74 20.87
C ASN A 187 -19.00 0.41 20.46
N PRO A 188 -19.49 -0.81 20.74
CA PRO A 188 -20.79 -1.30 20.23
C PRO A 188 -22.01 -0.48 20.67
N GLU A 189 -21.90 0.24 21.78
CA GLU A 189 -22.95 1.16 22.26
C GLU A 189 -23.19 2.34 21.31
N LEU A 190 -22.17 2.73 20.52
CA LEU A 190 -22.30 3.82 19.56
C LEU A 190 -23.20 3.47 18.37
N CYS A 191 -23.42 2.18 18.11
CA CYS A 191 -24.38 1.73 17.11
C CYS A 191 -25.78 2.30 17.32
N ASP A 192 -26.16 2.60 18.56
CA ASP A 192 -27.51 3.07 18.90
C ASP A 192 -27.74 4.53 18.45
N TYR A 193 -26.70 5.26 18.12
CA TYR A 193 -26.75 6.63 17.56
C TYR A 193 -26.79 6.65 16.02
N ILE A 194 -26.59 5.52 15.37
CA ILE A 194 -26.52 5.44 13.91
C ILE A 194 -27.81 4.81 13.38
N ASN A 195 -28.43 5.47 12.39
CA ASN A 195 -29.61 4.98 11.70
C ASN A 195 -29.31 3.61 11.04
N LYS A 196 -30.23 2.66 11.18
CA LYS A 196 -30.04 1.30 10.69
C LYS A 196 -30.21 1.16 9.16
N ASP A 197 -30.62 2.23 8.49
CA ASP A 197 -30.64 2.35 7.04
C ASP A 197 -29.28 2.83 6.47
N ALA A 198 -28.34 3.26 7.32
CA ALA A 198 -26.95 3.45 6.93
C ALA A 198 -26.27 2.10 6.63
N ILE A 199 -25.41 2.12 5.64
CA ILE A 199 -24.66 0.92 5.20
C ILE A 199 -23.39 0.82 6.06
N ILE A 200 -23.10 -0.38 6.56
CA ILE A 200 -21.84 -0.64 7.24
C ILE A 200 -20.84 -1.26 6.24
N PHE A 201 -19.70 -0.60 6.06
CA PHE A 201 -18.53 -1.17 5.41
C PHE A 201 -17.60 -1.70 6.50
N ASP A 202 -17.74 -3.01 6.79
CA ASP A 202 -16.92 -3.66 7.81
C ASP A 202 -15.63 -4.17 7.16
N TRP A 203 -14.48 -3.74 7.66
CA TRP A 203 -13.19 -4.07 7.07
C TRP A 203 -12.33 -4.96 7.97
N CYS A 204 -11.73 -5.97 7.34
CA CYS A 204 -10.70 -6.79 7.92
C CYS A 204 -9.70 -7.18 6.81
N TYR A 205 -8.45 -6.80 6.99
CA TYR A 205 -7.41 -7.02 5.97
C TYR A 205 -6.50 -8.20 6.31
N HIS A 206 -6.72 -8.82 7.47
CA HIS A 206 -5.84 -9.86 7.99
C HIS A 206 -6.66 -10.97 8.66
N GLY A 207 -7.03 -11.98 7.87
CA GLY A 207 -7.68 -13.18 8.38
C GLY A 207 -9.17 -13.02 8.65
N HIS A 208 -9.66 -13.72 9.67
CA HIS A 208 -11.07 -13.86 10.01
C HIS A 208 -11.54 -12.78 11.01
N SER A 209 -12.74 -12.25 10.82
CA SER A 209 -13.42 -11.36 11.77
C SER A 209 -14.94 -11.56 11.76
N PRO A 210 -15.44 -12.79 12.06
CA PRO A 210 -16.88 -13.06 12.05
C PRO A 210 -17.64 -12.28 13.12
N ASP A 211 -16.97 -11.90 14.23
CA ASP A 211 -17.58 -11.19 15.35
C ASP A 211 -18.02 -9.77 15.00
N SER A 212 -17.25 -9.05 14.17
CA SER A 212 -17.65 -7.72 13.73
C SER A 212 -18.89 -7.78 12.83
N LEU A 213 -18.87 -8.65 11.83
CA LEU A 213 -20.00 -8.87 10.93
C LEU A 213 -21.27 -9.30 11.69
N LYS A 214 -21.12 -10.19 12.67
CA LYS A 214 -22.22 -10.64 13.52
C LYS A 214 -22.77 -9.50 14.37
N LEU A 215 -21.90 -8.70 14.98
CA LEU A 215 -22.29 -7.52 15.76
C LEU A 215 -23.23 -6.62 14.95
N PHE A 216 -22.85 -6.25 13.73
CA PHE A 216 -23.66 -5.33 12.92
C PHE A 216 -25.00 -5.93 12.51
N LYS A 217 -25.06 -7.24 12.23
CA LYS A 217 -26.33 -7.95 12.03
C LYS A 217 -27.21 -7.92 13.28
N ASP A 218 -26.65 -8.25 14.45
CA ASP A 218 -27.36 -8.28 15.73
C ASP A 218 -27.84 -6.88 16.15
N LYS A 219 -27.09 -5.83 15.80
CA LYS A 219 -27.48 -4.42 15.99
C LYS A 219 -28.54 -3.92 14.98
N GLY A 220 -28.93 -4.74 14.00
CA GLY A 220 -30.05 -4.49 13.10
C GLY A 220 -29.72 -3.62 11.89
N PHE A 221 -28.45 -3.45 11.52
CA PHE A 221 -28.09 -2.80 10.26
C PHE A 221 -28.61 -3.63 9.09
N LYS A 222 -29.29 -2.95 8.14
CA LYS A 222 -29.97 -3.64 7.03
C LYS A 222 -29.02 -4.04 5.91
N GLU A 223 -27.94 -3.30 5.75
CA GLU A 223 -26.98 -3.49 4.67
C GLU A 223 -25.55 -3.45 5.21
N ILE A 224 -24.82 -4.55 5.00
CA ILE A 224 -23.44 -4.74 5.46
C ILE A 224 -22.62 -5.21 4.26
N PHE A 225 -21.46 -4.61 4.06
CA PHE A 225 -20.43 -5.06 3.14
C PHE A 225 -19.26 -5.62 3.92
N ALA A 226 -18.78 -6.77 3.55
CA ALA A 226 -17.48 -7.25 3.99
C ALA A 226 -16.41 -6.67 3.07
N CYS A 227 -15.48 -5.92 3.66
CA CYS A 227 -14.43 -5.22 2.95
C CYS A 227 -13.07 -5.84 3.30
N ASN A 228 -12.51 -6.62 2.39
CA ASN A 228 -11.13 -7.08 2.51
C ASN A 228 -10.19 -6.19 1.68
N SER A 229 -8.89 -6.46 1.74
CA SER A 229 -7.90 -5.72 0.97
C SER A 229 -7.03 -6.67 0.15
N ASP A 230 -6.55 -6.19 -0.99
CA ASP A 230 -5.48 -6.80 -1.77
C ASP A 230 -4.09 -6.64 -1.12
N ASN A 231 -3.98 -5.79 -0.10
CA ASN A 231 -2.73 -5.31 0.50
C ASN A 231 -1.86 -6.38 1.16
N GLY A 232 -2.40 -7.52 1.50
CA GLY A 232 -1.67 -8.56 2.22
C GLY A 232 -0.76 -9.41 1.34
N TRP A 233 -0.87 -9.31 0.02
CA TRP A 233 -0.35 -10.36 -0.85
C TRP A 233 1.06 -10.12 -1.37
N ILE A 234 1.42 -8.92 -1.79
CA ILE A 234 2.82 -8.61 -2.09
C ILE A 234 3.41 -7.85 -0.92
N GLY A 235 4.09 -8.56 -0.05
CA GLY A 235 4.63 -8.00 1.16
C GLY A 235 5.71 -6.93 0.99
N LEU A 236 6.26 -6.73 -0.21
CA LEU A 236 7.16 -5.62 -0.53
C LEU A 236 6.50 -4.25 -0.31
N ILE A 237 5.18 -4.21 -0.24
CA ILE A 237 4.42 -2.97 -0.26
C ILE A 237 3.28 -2.98 0.76
N ASN A 238 3.24 -3.95 1.64
CA ASN A 238 2.19 -4.04 2.62
C ASN A 238 2.32 -2.94 3.68
N HIS A 239 1.41 -1.98 3.65
CA HIS A 239 1.46 -0.80 4.47
C HIS A 239 0.60 -0.85 5.72
N GLN A 240 -0.28 -1.77 5.87
CA GLN A 240 -1.34 -1.63 6.85
C GLN A 240 -1.06 -2.36 8.15
N HIS A 241 -0.20 -1.81 8.96
CA HIS A 241 -0.01 -2.31 10.32
C HIS A 241 -0.04 -1.16 11.31
N GLY A 242 -1.22 -0.58 11.43
CA GLY A 242 -1.58 0.13 12.62
C GLY A 242 -1.72 -0.87 13.80
N PRO A 243 -1.86 -0.38 15.03
CA PRO A 243 -1.94 -1.18 16.25
C PRO A 243 -3.16 -2.09 16.38
N LEU A 244 -3.88 -2.34 15.30
CA LEU A 244 -5.09 -3.15 15.22
C LEU A 244 -4.83 -4.63 14.89
N VAL A 245 -3.60 -5.00 14.54
CA VAL A 245 -3.24 -6.41 14.41
C VAL A 245 -3.11 -6.97 15.81
N ARG A 246 -4.03 -7.84 16.20
CA ARG A 246 -3.90 -8.60 17.42
C ARG A 246 -2.64 -9.46 17.33
N GLU A 247 -1.74 -9.30 18.29
CA GLU A 247 -0.47 -10.03 18.38
C GLU A 247 -0.65 -11.56 18.43
N ASP A 248 -1.87 -12.03 18.70
CA ASP A 248 -2.26 -13.42 18.92
C ASP A 248 -2.89 -14.10 17.67
N MET A 249 -3.10 -13.38 16.56
CA MET A 249 -3.63 -13.99 15.35
C MET A 249 -2.50 -14.35 14.38
N PRO A 250 -2.31 -15.63 14.04
CA PRO A 250 -1.41 -16.01 12.96
C PRO A 250 -1.94 -15.41 11.67
N ILE A 251 -1.14 -14.56 11.02
CA ILE A 251 -1.45 -14.05 9.70
C ILE A 251 -1.09 -15.14 8.71
N GLU A 252 -2.08 -15.90 8.30
CA GLU A 252 -1.91 -16.83 7.21
C GLU A 252 -1.91 -16.03 5.91
N ARG A 253 -0.78 -16.05 5.20
CA ARG A 253 -0.52 -15.22 4.01
C ARG A 253 -1.43 -15.51 2.82
N ASP A 254 -2.07 -16.66 2.82
CA ASP A 254 -2.92 -17.14 1.74
C ASP A 254 -4.41 -16.87 1.96
N GLU A 255 -4.75 -15.99 2.90
CA GLU A 255 -6.12 -15.78 3.32
C GLU A 255 -6.70 -14.40 2.95
N VAL A 256 -6.39 -13.88 1.76
CA VAL A 256 -7.02 -12.62 1.32
C VAL A 256 -8.56 -12.71 1.29
N GLU A 257 -9.11 -13.91 1.07
CA GLU A 257 -10.54 -14.18 1.08
C GLU A 257 -11.11 -14.63 2.43
N ALA A 258 -10.33 -14.76 3.50
CA ALA A 258 -10.78 -15.27 4.79
C ALA A 258 -11.97 -14.49 5.37
N PHE A 259 -11.90 -13.16 5.33
CA PHE A 259 -12.99 -12.31 5.80
C PHE A 259 -14.23 -12.41 4.90
N LEU A 260 -14.05 -12.61 3.60
CA LEU A 260 -15.14 -12.85 2.67
C LEU A 260 -15.80 -14.21 2.92
N GLU A 261 -15.02 -15.22 3.33
CA GLU A 261 -15.56 -16.52 3.75
C GLU A 261 -16.43 -16.39 5.00
N ASP A 262 -16.00 -15.62 6.00
CA ASP A 262 -16.83 -15.30 7.18
C ASP A 262 -18.14 -14.65 6.78
N ALA A 263 -18.10 -13.69 5.87
CA ALA A 263 -19.30 -13.02 5.37
C ALA A 263 -20.24 -13.98 4.63
N LYS A 264 -19.69 -14.84 3.76
CA LYS A 264 -20.46 -15.92 3.08
C LYS A 264 -21.16 -16.82 4.09
N ASN A 265 -20.42 -17.27 5.11
CA ASN A 265 -20.95 -18.17 6.15
C ASN A 265 -22.03 -17.51 7.01
N LEU A 266 -21.97 -16.20 7.21
CA LEU A 266 -22.99 -15.40 7.88
C LEU A 266 -24.15 -14.98 6.97
N GLY A 267 -24.13 -15.35 5.69
CA GLY A 267 -25.18 -15.00 4.72
C GLY A 267 -25.18 -13.54 4.28
N ILE A 268 -24.07 -12.82 4.46
CA ILE A 268 -23.87 -11.48 3.91
C ILE A 268 -23.62 -11.60 2.40
N LYS A 269 -24.30 -10.77 1.61
CA LYS A 269 -24.32 -10.86 0.14
C LYS A 269 -23.59 -9.72 -0.55
N ASN A 270 -22.96 -8.83 0.21
CA ASN A 270 -22.26 -7.68 -0.32
C ASN A 270 -20.79 -7.74 0.11
N ALA A 271 -19.89 -7.58 -0.84
CA ALA A 271 -18.45 -7.55 -0.60
C ALA A 271 -17.78 -6.45 -1.43
N MET A 272 -16.69 -5.93 -0.89
CA MET A 272 -15.82 -4.99 -1.58
C MET A 272 -14.36 -5.34 -1.33
N VAL A 273 -13.59 -5.43 -2.41
CA VAL A 273 -12.12 -5.54 -2.33
C VAL A 273 -11.53 -4.15 -2.40
N THR A 274 -10.73 -3.77 -1.42
CA THR A 274 -10.12 -2.44 -1.35
C THR A 274 -8.66 -2.49 -1.80
N ASP A 275 -8.28 -1.54 -2.67
CA ASP A 275 -6.90 -1.24 -3.03
C ASP A 275 -6.52 0.10 -2.41
N TRP A 276 -5.63 0.07 -1.41
CA TRP A 276 -5.18 1.25 -0.71
C TRP A 276 -3.80 1.70 -1.17
N GLU A 277 -3.58 3.02 -1.15
CA GLU A 277 -2.26 3.61 -1.30
C GLU A 277 -1.60 3.43 -2.67
N ASN A 278 -2.27 3.89 -3.71
CA ASN A 278 -1.66 4.07 -5.02
C ASN A 278 -0.58 5.15 -4.97
N PHE A 279 0.67 4.76 -4.79
CA PHE A 279 1.84 5.65 -4.78
C PHE A 279 2.98 5.09 -5.64
N ILE A 280 4.02 5.92 -5.79
CA ILE A 280 5.22 5.52 -6.53
C ILE A 280 5.83 4.27 -5.89
N GLY A 281 6.02 3.23 -6.68
CA GLY A 281 6.58 1.95 -6.24
C GLY A 281 5.54 0.92 -5.83
N ARG A 282 4.31 1.34 -5.48
CA ARG A 282 3.15 0.48 -5.45
C ARG A 282 2.18 0.93 -6.53
N ASN A 283 1.84 0.03 -7.39
CA ASN A 283 0.91 0.35 -8.44
C ASN A 283 -0.09 -0.78 -8.57
N LEU A 284 -1.34 -0.42 -8.80
CA LEU A 284 -2.47 -1.33 -8.90
C LEU A 284 -2.19 -2.51 -9.86
N TRP A 285 -1.46 -2.25 -10.95
CA TRP A 285 -1.18 -3.28 -11.96
C TRP A 285 -0.30 -4.42 -11.43
N GLY A 286 0.45 -4.19 -10.36
CA GLY A 286 1.17 -5.22 -9.63
C GLY A 286 0.32 -5.96 -8.59
N GLN A 287 -0.95 -5.55 -8.36
CA GLN A 287 -1.84 -6.10 -7.34
C GLN A 287 -3.00 -6.91 -7.91
N PHE A 288 -3.06 -7.13 -9.22
CA PHE A 288 -4.20 -7.84 -9.81
C PHE A 288 -4.29 -9.32 -9.46
N ALA A 289 -3.22 -9.96 -9.03
CA ALA A 289 -3.29 -11.36 -8.62
C ALA A 289 -4.22 -11.57 -7.41
N PRO A 290 -4.07 -10.88 -6.27
CA PRO A 290 -5.03 -10.98 -5.15
C PRO A 290 -6.43 -10.48 -5.51
N ILE A 291 -6.55 -9.44 -6.36
CA ILE A 291 -7.85 -8.93 -6.82
C ILE A 291 -8.60 -9.99 -7.64
N ALA A 292 -7.90 -10.70 -8.55
CA ALA A 292 -8.46 -11.78 -9.33
C ALA A 292 -8.81 -13.00 -8.47
N ARG A 293 -7.95 -13.34 -7.51
CA ARG A 293 -8.21 -14.40 -6.53
C ARG A 293 -9.50 -14.14 -5.74
N CYS A 294 -9.67 -12.93 -5.22
CA CYS A 294 -10.91 -12.52 -4.56
C CYS A 294 -12.11 -12.61 -5.52
N ALA A 295 -11.96 -12.17 -6.77
CA ALA A 295 -13.03 -12.23 -7.76
C ALA A 295 -13.53 -13.65 -8.02
N LEU A 296 -12.61 -14.61 -8.18
CA LEU A 296 -12.94 -16.01 -8.37
C LEU A 296 -13.75 -16.57 -7.19
N PHE A 297 -13.35 -16.23 -5.96
CA PHE A 297 -14.11 -16.59 -4.76
C PHE A 297 -15.48 -15.90 -4.71
N LEU A 298 -15.55 -14.58 -4.98
CA LEU A 298 -16.80 -13.81 -4.98
C LEU A 298 -17.81 -14.34 -5.99
N ASN A 299 -17.34 -14.83 -7.13
CA ASN A 299 -18.17 -15.46 -8.15
C ASN A 299 -18.56 -16.91 -7.85
N GLY A 300 -17.97 -17.55 -6.84
CA GLY A 300 -18.19 -18.97 -6.53
C GLY A 300 -17.45 -19.92 -7.48
N GLU A 301 -16.39 -19.46 -8.13
CA GLU A 301 -15.57 -20.26 -9.05
C GLU A 301 -14.45 -21.03 -8.34
N THR A 302 -14.05 -20.56 -7.15
CA THR A 302 -13.10 -21.24 -6.26
C THR A 302 -13.62 -21.23 -4.83
N GLU A 303 -13.18 -22.19 -4.01
CA GLU A 303 -13.30 -22.08 -2.55
C GLU A 303 -12.11 -21.27 -2.00
N ALA A 304 -12.26 -20.78 -0.76
CA ALA A 304 -11.18 -20.09 -0.09
C ALA A 304 -9.91 -20.96 -0.03
N ARG A 305 -8.74 -20.37 -0.32
CA ARG A 305 -7.43 -21.03 -0.31
C ARG A 305 -7.16 -22.05 -1.43
N GLU A 306 -8.12 -22.36 -2.28
CA GLU A 306 -7.95 -23.38 -3.35
C GLU A 306 -7.59 -22.78 -4.72
N CYS A 307 -7.47 -21.45 -4.82
CA CYS A 307 -7.15 -20.77 -6.07
C CYS A 307 -5.68 -20.96 -6.45
N THR A 308 -5.43 -21.42 -7.68
CA THR A 308 -4.07 -21.62 -8.22
C THR A 308 -3.58 -20.41 -9.03
N ASP A 309 -2.26 -20.29 -9.18
CA ASP A 309 -1.63 -19.25 -10.02
C ASP A 309 -2.17 -19.31 -11.46
N GLU A 310 -2.37 -20.51 -12.01
CA GLU A 310 -2.91 -20.73 -13.35
C GLU A 310 -4.36 -20.24 -13.50
N GLN A 311 -5.19 -20.41 -12.47
CA GLN A 311 -6.56 -19.91 -12.47
C GLN A 311 -6.57 -18.37 -12.45
N ILE A 312 -5.68 -17.76 -11.67
CA ILE A 312 -5.51 -16.30 -11.62
C ILE A 312 -5.09 -15.74 -12.98
N ASP A 313 -4.04 -16.29 -13.56
CA ASP A 313 -3.55 -15.86 -14.87
C ASP A 313 -4.62 -16.04 -15.97
N THR A 314 -5.34 -17.17 -15.94
CA THR A 314 -6.42 -17.44 -16.90
C THR A 314 -7.57 -16.45 -16.74
N ALA A 315 -7.96 -16.12 -15.52
CA ALA A 315 -9.00 -15.13 -15.24
C ALA A 315 -8.60 -13.74 -15.75
N LEU A 316 -7.35 -13.32 -15.50
CA LEU A 316 -6.82 -12.02 -15.92
C LEU A 316 -6.56 -11.94 -17.42
N PHE A 317 -5.85 -12.91 -17.99
CA PHE A 317 -5.27 -12.79 -19.32
C PHE A 317 -5.87 -13.76 -20.33
N GLY A 318 -6.64 -14.78 -19.89
CA GLY A 318 -7.12 -15.88 -20.73
C GLY A 318 -6.03 -16.89 -21.09
N ARG A 319 -4.86 -16.76 -20.52
CA ARG A 319 -3.69 -17.62 -20.72
C ARG A 319 -2.77 -17.57 -19.50
N ILE A 320 -1.87 -18.54 -19.40
CA ILE A 320 -0.83 -18.55 -18.37
C ILE A 320 0.31 -17.63 -18.81
N THR A 321 0.69 -16.66 -17.98
CA THR A 321 1.74 -15.69 -18.23
C THR A 321 2.90 -15.78 -17.24
N GLY A 322 2.67 -16.39 -16.08
CA GLY A 322 3.58 -16.42 -14.94
C GLY A 322 3.44 -15.21 -14.00
N TYR A 323 2.48 -14.32 -14.24
CA TYR A 323 2.25 -13.13 -13.43
C TYR A 323 1.92 -13.50 -11.97
N ALA A 324 0.97 -14.41 -11.77
CA ALA A 324 0.57 -14.84 -10.44
C ALA A 324 1.71 -15.60 -9.72
N GLU A 325 2.47 -16.43 -10.47
CA GLU A 325 3.65 -17.10 -9.95
C GLU A 325 4.71 -16.11 -9.47
N VAL A 326 5.05 -15.10 -10.29
CA VAL A 326 6.02 -14.05 -9.89
C VAL A 326 5.51 -13.29 -8.66
N THR A 327 4.22 -12.94 -8.62
CA THR A 327 3.61 -12.28 -7.47
C THR A 327 3.78 -13.11 -6.20
N ARG A 328 3.51 -14.41 -6.26
CA ARG A 328 3.70 -15.35 -5.14
C ARG A 328 5.17 -15.52 -4.75
N LEU A 329 6.07 -15.68 -5.73
CA LEU A 329 7.52 -15.78 -5.47
C LEU A 329 8.06 -14.55 -4.73
N LEU A 330 7.68 -13.35 -5.16
CA LEU A 330 8.12 -12.11 -4.50
C LEU A 330 7.53 -12.00 -3.09
N ARG A 331 6.25 -12.36 -2.92
CA ARG A 331 5.61 -12.37 -1.61
C ARG A 331 6.31 -13.31 -0.63
N ASP A 332 6.47 -14.58 -1.01
CA ASP A 332 6.95 -15.63 -0.12
C ASP A 332 8.47 -15.59 0.05
N GLY A 333 9.18 -15.34 -1.05
CA GLY A 333 10.64 -15.35 -1.05
C GLY A 333 11.29 -14.14 -0.39
N LEU A 334 10.61 -12.99 -0.40
CA LEU A 334 11.10 -11.77 0.22
C LEU A 334 10.56 -11.56 1.65
N HIS A 335 9.63 -12.41 2.10
CA HIS A 335 9.04 -12.39 3.44
C HIS A 335 8.99 -13.79 4.06
N PRO A 336 10.09 -14.27 4.66
CA PRO A 336 10.09 -15.56 5.33
C PRO A 336 8.99 -15.67 6.40
N GLU A 337 8.34 -16.82 6.46
CA GLU A 337 7.22 -17.11 7.37
C GLU A 337 7.58 -17.04 8.86
N ASP A 338 8.86 -17.21 9.19
CA ASP A 338 9.38 -17.27 10.57
C ASP A 338 9.55 -15.90 11.23
N MET A 339 9.09 -14.83 10.59
CA MET A 339 9.21 -13.46 11.11
C MET A 339 7.95 -13.05 11.85
N PRO A 340 8.01 -12.89 13.20
CA PRO A 340 6.88 -12.36 13.97
C PRO A 340 6.58 -10.91 13.56
N ARG A 341 5.30 -10.53 13.52
CA ARG A 341 4.87 -9.16 13.25
C ARG A 341 4.50 -8.45 14.58
N PRO A 342 4.65 -7.13 14.68
CA PRO A 342 5.35 -6.22 13.80
C PRO A 342 6.85 -6.27 14.07
N THR A 343 7.65 -6.59 13.08
CA THR A 343 9.10 -6.54 13.20
C THR A 343 9.68 -5.47 12.28
N PRO A 344 10.83 -4.88 12.63
CA PRO A 344 11.52 -3.93 11.78
C PRO A 344 11.61 -4.28 10.29
N PRO A 345 11.65 -5.57 9.88
CA PRO A 345 11.59 -5.92 8.47
C PRO A 345 10.26 -5.64 7.76
N ALA A 346 9.14 -5.82 8.44
CA ALA A 346 7.85 -5.41 7.87
C ALA A 346 7.82 -3.90 7.69
N ASP A 347 8.35 -3.15 8.68
CA ASP A 347 8.56 -1.71 8.56
C ASP A 347 9.59 -1.34 7.50
N LEU A 348 10.58 -2.20 7.21
CA LEU A 348 11.58 -1.94 6.17
C LEU A 348 10.96 -1.99 4.77
N LEU A 349 10.12 -2.96 4.55
CA LEU A 349 9.43 -3.13 3.27
C LEU A 349 8.24 -2.17 3.14
N PHE A 350 7.56 -1.90 4.22
CA PHE A 350 6.66 -0.78 4.42
C PHE A 350 7.32 0.56 4.08
N SER A 351 8.55 0.70 4.52
CA SER A 351 9.40 1.84 4.25
C SER A 351 10.25 1.68 2.99
N LEU A 352 9.89 0.81 2.03
CA LEU A 352 10.66 0.76 0.78
C LEU A 352 10.75 2.15 0.18
N ARG A 353 9.65 2.87 0.23
CA ARG A 353 9.58 4.29 -0.06
C ARG A 353 10.48 5.10 0.87
N THR A 354 10.44 4.83 2.19
CA THR A 354 11.27 5.49 3.18
C THR A 354 12.68 4.93 3.19
N ALA A 355 12.86 3.63 3.05
CA ALA A 355 14.17 2.97 3.05
C ALA A 355 15.02 3.37 1.82
N LEU A 356 14.41 3.50 0.66
CA LEU A 356 15.09 4.05 -0.53
C LEU A 356 15.39 5.54 -0.41
N CYS A 357 14.74 6.24 0.52
CA CYS A 357 14.74 7.68 0.61
C CYS A 357 15.30 8.23 1.93
N GLU A 358 15.54 7.38 2.94
CA GLU A 358 15.96 7.78 4.29
C GLU A 358 17.16 6.94 4.78
N PRO A 359 18.40 7.35 4.40
CA PRO A 359 19.62 6.56 4.64
C PRO A 359 19.83 6.15 6.10
N ASN A 360 19.54 7.06 7.04
CA ASN A 360 19.77 6.79 8.46
C ASN A 360 18.80 5.75 9.02
N PHE A 361 17.54 5.80 8.61
CA PHE A 361 16.54 4.81 8.98
C PHE A 361 16.92 3.46 8.40
N PHE A 362 17.23 3.41 7.10
CA PHE A 362 17.65 2.20 6.42
C PHE A 362 18.87 1.56 7.09
N ALA A 363 19.93 2.34 7.37
CA ALA A 363 21.13 1.85 8.02
C ALA A 363 20.84 1.27 9.42
N LYS A 364 19.94 1.88 10.19
CA LYS A 364 19.51 1.39 11.50
C LYS A 364 18.79 0.06 11.39
N VAL A 365 17.87 -0.08 10.46
CA VAL A 365 17.09 -1.30 10.26
C VAL A 365 17.95 -2.44 9.72
N ILE A 366 18.81 -2.18 8.72
CA ILE A 366 19.75 -3.19 8.22
C ILE A 366 20.69 -3.66 9.32
N LYS A 367 21.16 -2.75 10.19
CA LYS A 367 22.01 -3.14 11.33
C LYS A 367 21.24 -4.07 12.27
N GLN A 368 20.02 -3.73 12.63
CA GLN A 368 19.18 -4.53 13.51
C GLN A 368 18.90 -5.91 12.90
N LEU A 369 18.48 -5.98 11.63
CA LEU A 369 18.25 -7.24 10.92
C LEU A 369 19.47 -8.12 10.82
N ASN A 370 20.64 -7.53 10.53
CA ASN A 370 21.90 -8.29 10.49
C ASN A 370 22.31 -8.85 11.85
N GLU A 371 21.90 -8.22 12.95
CA GLU A 371 22.14 -8.68 14.31
C GLU A 371 21.13 -9.77 14.74
N GLU A 372 19.86 -9.61 14.41
CA GLU A 372 18.75 -10.48 14.83
C GLU A 372 18.50 -11.66 13.86
N LYS A 373 18.61 -11.42 12.56
CA LYS A 373 18.31 -12.38 11.47
C LYS A 373 19.35 -12.28 10.35
N PRO A 374 20.59 -12.74 10.56
CA PRO A 374 21.71 -12.52 9.62
C PRO A 374 21.52 -13.14 8.24
N THR A 375 20.65 -14.14 8.11
CA THR A 375 20.36 -14.86 6.84
C THR A 375 19.13 -14.32 6.11
N TYR A 376 18.44 -13.32 6.65
CA TYR A 376 17.17 -12.82 6.11
C TYR A 376 17.22 -12.47 4.61
N PHE A 377 18.31 -11.86 4.18
CA PHE A 377 18.47 -11.42 2.79
C PHE A 377 19.19 -12.43 1.88
N ASP A 378 19.58 -13.59 2.38
CA ASP A 378 20.44 -14.51 1.63
C ASP A 378 19.75 -15.09 0.38
N LYS A 379 18.41 -15.20 0.41
CA LYS A 379 17.61 -15.73 -0.71
C LYS A 379 17.09 -14.64 -1.67
N TYR A 380 17.28 -13.35 -1.35
CA TYR A 380 16.70 -12.26 -2.14
C TYR A 380 17.12 -12.29 -3.60
N ASP A 381 18.41 -12.47 -3.87
CA ASP A 381 18.92 -12.51 -5.24
C ASP A 381 18.34 -13.68 -6.04
N GLU A 382 18.29 -14.88 -5.45
CA GLU A 382 17.72 -16.07 -6.09
C GLU A 382 16.25 -15.89 -6.45
N VAL A 383 15.47 -15.32 -5.53
CA VAL A 383 14.04 -15.02 -5.76
C VAL A 383 13.87 -13.99 -6.88
N ILE A 384 14.67 -12.92 -6.86
CA ILE A 384 14.61 -11.86 -7.87
C ILE A 384 15.02 -12.41 -9.24
N GLU A 385 16.11 -13.17 -9.33
CA GLU A 385 16.59 -13.78 -10.59
C GLU A 385 15.57 -14.75 -11.17
N THR A 386 14.90 -15.53 -10.32
CA THR A 386 13.81 -16.43 -10.74
C THR A 386 12.63 -15.63 -11.28
N ALA A 387 12.20 -14.58 -10.57
CA ALA A 387 11.12 -13.71 -11.01
C ALA A 387 11.44 -13.04 -12.35
N GLU A 388 12.63 -12.45 -12.50
CA GLU A 388 13.09 -11.83 -13.75
C GLU A 388 13.10 -12.85 -14.91
N SER A 389 13.57 -14.08 -14.67
CA SER A 389 13.59 -15.13 -15.70
C SER A 389 12.19 -15.55 -16.19
N ILE A 390 11.15 -15.38 -15.36
CA ILE A 390 9.77 -15.61 -15.75
C ILE A 390 9.26 -14.41 -16.55
N LEU A 391 9.48 -13.20 -16.05
CA LEU A 391 9.08 -11.96 -16.69
C LEU A 391 9.69 -11.79 -18.08
N ASP A 392 10.95 -12.15 -18.28
CA ASP A 392 11.66 -12.05 -19.56
C ASP A 392 11.07 -12.98 -20.64
N LYS A 393 10.30 -13.99 -20.25
CA LYS A 393 9.61 -14.89 -21.18
C LYS A 393 8.19 -14.45 -21.49
N TRP A 394 7.69 -13.45 -20.77
CA TRP A 394 6.32 -12.97 -20.94
C TRP A 394 6.24 -11.96 -22.09
N ASP A 395 5.70 -12.41 -23.21
CA ASP A 395 5.38 -11.56 -24.36
C ASP A 395 3.97 -10.97 -24.13
N ALA A 396 3.93 -9.72 -23.70
CA ALA A 396 2.69 -9.00 -23.42
C ALA A 396 1.95 -8.65 -24.71
N VAL A 397 0.68 -9.04 -24.83
CA VAL A 397 -0.14 -8.89 -26.05
C VAL A 397 -1.37 -7.99 -25.85
N SER A 398 -1.55 -7.44 -24.68
CA SER A 398 -2.68 -6.56 -24.35
C SER A 398 -2.25 -5.40 -23.46
N PRO A 399 -3.00 -4.27 -23.43
CA PRO A 399 -2.71 -3.14 -22.57
C PRO A 399 -2.67 -3.49 -21.07
N LEU A 400 -3.47 -4.46 -20.63
CA LEU A 400 -3.41 -4.96 -19.25
C LEU A 400 -2.10 -5.69 -18.99
N GLU A 401 -1.72 -6.62 -19.90
CA GLU A 401 -0.48 -7.38 -19.75
C GLU A 401 0.75 -6.47 -19.74
N GLU A 402 0.82 -5.49 -20.65
CA GLU A 402 1.92 -4.50 -20.68
C GLU A 402 2.05 -3.75 -19.35
N ARG A 403 0.93 -3.32 -18.77
CA ARG A 403 0.91 -2.61 -17.48
C ARG A 403 1.33 -3.51 -16.33
N CYS A 404 0.81 -4.74 -16.28
CA CYS A 404 1.17 -5.70 -15.25
C CYS A 404 2.65 -6.09 -15.35
N LEU A 405 3.15 -6.36 -16.55
CA LEU A 405 4.57 -6.69 -16.78
C LEU A 405 5.49 -5.55 -16.33
N LEU A 406 5.19 -4.31 -16.73
CA LEU A 406 5.96 -3.15 -16.31
C LEU A 406 5.92 -2.93 -14.79
N ALA A 407 4.75 -3.13 -14.16
CA ALA A 407 4.63 -3.05 -12.71
C ALA A 407 5.49 -4.10 -12.01
N MET A 408 5.51 -5.33 -12.51
CA MET A 408 6.34 -6.40 -11.94
C MET A 408 7.85 -6.13 -12.10
N TYR A 409 8.28 -5.61 -13.25
CA TYR A 409 9.68 -5.16 -13.41
C TYR A 409 10.05 -4.03 -12.45
N ASN A 410 9.14 -3.09 -12.19
CA ASN A 410 9.38 -2.04 -11.20
C ASN A 410 9.53 -2.62 -9.79
N ILE A 411 8.69 -3.60 -9.41
CA ILE A 411 8.76 -4.27 -8.09
C ILE A 411 10.06 -5.06 -7.97
N THR A 412 10.45 -5.83 -8.98
CA THR A 412 11.72 -6.58 -8.95
C THR A 412 12.93 -5.65 -8.91
N SER A 413 12.90 -4.52 -9.64
CA SER A 413 13.95 -3.49 -9.57
C SER A 413 14.07 -2.88 -8.18
N MET A 414 12.96 -2.65 -7.49
CA MET A 414 12.97 -2.16 -6.11
C MET A 414 13.57 -3.20 -5.15
N ALA A 415 13.19 -4.47 -5.30
CA ALA A 415 13.75 -5.56 -4.50
C ALA A 415 15.28 -5.68 -4.74
N ARG A 416 15.73 -5.54 -5.98
CA ARG A 416 17.15 -5.52 -6.37
C ARG A 416 17.89 -4.34 -5.73
N ALA A 417 17.29 -3.15 -5.72
CA ALA A 417 17.87 -1.98 -5.06
C ALA A 417 18.07 -2.21 -3.55
N ILE A 418 17.11 -2.87 -2.88
CA ILE A 418 17.26 -3.24 -1.47
C ILE A 418 18.40 -4.24 -1.30
N SER A 419 18.46 -5.30 -2.09
CA SER A 419 19.55 -6.28 -2.04
C SER A 419 20.92 -5.59 -2.18
N CYS A 420 21.06 -4.66 -3.13
CA CYS A 420 22.27 -3.86 -3.29
C CYS A 420 22.61 -3.06 -2.04
N MET A 421 21.64 -2.37 -1.44
CA MET A 421 21.86 -1.59 -0.22
C MET A 421 22.27 -2.44 0.97
N VAL A 422 21.68 -3.64 1.11
CA VAL A 422 22.09 -4.62 2.14
C VAL A 422 23.54 -5.04 1.95
N LYS A 423 23.94 -5.36 0.72
CA LYS A 423 25.31 -5.74 0.40
C LYS A 423 26.32 -4.62 0.63
N ILE A 424 25.96 -3.38 0.23
CA ILE A 424 26.76 -2.17 0.52
C ILE A 424 26.94 -2.02 2.03
N SER A 425 25.87 -2.10 2.80
CA SER A 425 25.91 -1.93 4.25
C SER A 425 26.72 -3.04 4.93
N LYS A 426 26.53 -4.31 4.53
CA LYS A 426 27.31 -5.45 5.03
C LYS A 426 28.80 -5.31 4.68
N GLY A 427 29.12 -4.93 3.43
CA GLY A 427 30.48 -4.73 2.94
C GLY A 427 31.20 -3.59 3.67
N TYR A 428 30.52 -2.44 3.80
CA TYR A 428 31.02 -1.27 4.52
C TYR A 428 31.31 -1.56 6.00
N LEU A 429 30.38 -2.21 6.69
CA LEU A 429 30.56 -2.63 8.09
C LEU A 429 31.70 -3.65 8.24
N ALA A 430 31.87 -4.55 7.28
CA ALA A 430 32.97 -5.51 7.29
C ALA A 430 34.31 -4.83 7.11
N LEU A 431 34.42 -3.86 6.18
CA LEU A 431 35.63 -3.04 5.99
C LEU A 431 36.02 -2.30 7.28
N TYR A 432 35.07 -1.63 7.92
CA TYR A 432 35.37 -0.82 9.11
C TYR A 432 35.58 -1.65 10.39
N LYS A 433 34.70 -2.61 10.68
CA LYS A 433 34.73 -3.36 11.94
C LYS A 433 35.79 -4.47 11.96
N LYS A 434 36.02 -5.13 10.82
CA LYS A 434 36.98 -6.22 10.76
C LYS A 434 38.40 -5.74 10.48
N ALA A 435 38.57 -4.74 9.63
CA ALA A 435 39.90 -4.16 9.38
C ALA A 435 40.58 -3.60 10.65
N SER A 436 39.79 -3.17 11.65
CA SER A 436 40.33 -2.70 12.94
C SER A 436 40.64 -3.81 13.97
N LYS A 437 40.21 -5.05 13.73
CA LYS A 437 40.29 -6.17 14.70
C LYS A 437 41.00 -7.41 14.18
N ILE A 438 41.31 -7.50 12.90
CA ILE A 438 41.93 -8.70 12.31
C ILE A 438 43.45 -8.58 12.40
N GLN A 439 44.08 -9.46 13.12
CA GLN A 439 45.47 -9.83 12.91
C GLN A 439 45.48 -10.76 11.67
N PHE A 440 45.96 -10.25 10.56
CA PHE A 440 46.11 -11.08 9.36
C PHE A 440 47.43 -11.82 9.42
N ASP A 441 47.39 -13.14 9.24
CA ASP A 441 48.58 -13.97 9.18
C ASP A 441 49.48 -13.66 7.95
N SER A 442 48.97 -12.95 6.96
CA SER A 442 49.74 -12.42 5.84
C SER A 442 49.15 -11.18 5.22
N PRO A 443 50.00 -10.20 4.80
CA PRO A 443 49.54 -8.98 4.10
C PRO A 443 48.79 -9.29 2.79
N LYS A 444 49.17 -10.36 2.11
CA LYS A 444 48.53 -10.80 0.86
C LYS A 444 47.07 -11.24 1.09
N LEU A 445 46.81 -11.95 2.19
CA LEU A 445 45.46 -12.38 2.55
C LEU A 445 44.58 -11.19 2.96
N ALA A 446 45.15 -10.25 3.67
CA ALA A 446 44.49 -8.99 4.04
C ALA A 446 44.09 -8.20 2.81
N LEU A 447 45.01 -8.04 1.85
CA LEU A 447 44.73 -7.29 0.62
C LEU A 447 43.66 -7.98 -0.24
N GLN A 448 43.69 -9.32 -0.37
CA GLN A 448 42.66 -10.06 -1.10
C GLN A 448 41.27 -9.90 -0.45
N TYR A 449 41.21 -9.95 0.88
CA TYR A 449 39.97 -9.78 1.64
C TYR A 449 39.38 -8.37 1.46
N LEU A 450 40.22 -7.38 1.52
CA LEU A 450 39.83 -5.96 1.38
C LEU A 450 39.36 -5.63 -0.04
N ASN A 451 40.10 -6.05 -1.05
CA ASN A 451 39.72 -5.87 -2.45
C ASN A 451 38.37 -6.55 -2.75
N ARG A 452 38.09 -7.69 -2.12
CA ARG A 452 36.79 -8.35 -2.28
C ARG A 452 35.64 -7.49 -1.78
N PHE A 453 35.77 -6.89 -0.60
CA PHE A 453 34.71 -6.05 -0.04
C PHE A 453 34.56 -4.72 -0.76
N GLU A 454 35.67 -4.10 -1.16
CA GLU A 454 35.64 -2.88 -1.97
C GLU A 454 34.91 -3.13 -3.29
N ASN A 455 35.26 -4.20 -3.99
CA ASN A 455 34.60 -4.55 -5.25
C ASN A 455 33.10 -4.83 -5.07
N ILE A 456 32.69 -5.50 -4.00
CA ILE A 456 31.28 -5.74 -3.69
C ILE A 456 30.56 -4.38 -3.49
N VAL A 457 31.13 -3.47 -2.69
CA VAL A 457 30.50 -2.16 -2.42
C VAL A 457 30.37 -1.34 -3.71
N ARG A 458 31.43 -1.28 -4.53
CA ARG A 458 31.41 -0.49 -5.78
C ARG A 458 30.45 -1.06 -6.82
N HIS A 459 30.46 -2.38 -6.97
CA HIS A 459 29.54 -3.06 -7.89
C HIS A 459 28.09 -2.83 -7.49
N CYS A 460 27.76 -3.09 -6.23
CA CYS A 460 26.40 -2.87 -5.73
C CYS A 460 25.98 -1.40 -5.75
N ALA A 461 26.92 -0.45 -5.57
CA ALA A 461 26.63 0.97 -5.70
C ALA A 461 26.28 1.35 -7.15
N GLN A 462 26.95 0.75 -8.13
CA GLN A 462 26.64 0.98 -9.55
C GLN A 462 25.27 0.39 -9.92
N GLU A 463 24.98 -0.85 -9.52
CA GLU A 463 23.67 -1.47 -9.73
C GLU A 463 22.56 -0.66 -9.06
N TYR A 464 22.75 -0.24 -7.82
CA TYR A 464 21.79 0.60 -7.09
C TYR A 464 21.44 1.89 -7.86
N ARG A 465 22.45 2.58 -8.40
CA ARG A 465 22.23 3.78 -9.23
C ARG A 465 21.41 3.48 -10.48
N SER A 466 21.61 2.33 -11.10
CA SER A 466 20.84 1.90 -12.26
C SER A 466 19.37 1.69 -11.89
N HIS A 467 19.08 1.02 -10.78
CA HIS A 467 17.73 0.83 -10.28
C HIS A 467 17.06 2.13 -9.84
N LEU A 468 17.79 3.04 -9.19
CA LEU A 468 17.29 4.39 -8.90
C LEU A 468 16.91 5.15 -10.16
N LYS A 469 17.70 5.01 -11.24
CA LYS A 469 17.39 5.64 -12.53
C LYS A 469 16.12 5.07 -13.14
N ILE A 470 15.90 3.74 -13.08
CA ILE A 470 14.68 3.08 -13.54
C ILE A 470 13.48 3.64 -12.77
N LEU A 471 13.55 3.68 -11.44
CA LEU A 471 12.48 4.23 -10.60
C LEU A 471 12.21 5.70 -10.90
N THR A 472 13.24 6.51 -11.10
CA THR A 472 13.12 7.93 -11.46
C THR A 472 12.45 8.10 -12.83
N THR A 473 12.83 7.29 -13.82
CA THR A 473 12.23 7.31 -15.15
C THR A 473 10.78 6.84 -15.09
N ALA A 474 10.50 5.74 -14.39
CA ALA A 474 9.14 5.22 -14.21
C ALA A 474 8.20 6.22 -13.50
N THR A 475 8.76 7.11 -12.66
CA THR A 475 7.99 8.18 -12.01
C THR A 475 7.79 9.42 -12.89
N ALA A 476 8.73 9.71 -13.78
CA ALA A 476 8.69 10.88 -14.65
C ALA A 476 7.88 10.64 -15.93
N ASP A 477 7.98 9.45 -16.49
CA ASP A 477 7.30 9.03 -17.73
C ASP A 477 6.15 8.08 -17.40
N SER A 478 5.32 8.53 -16.46
CA SER A 478 4.18 7.73 -16.09
C SER A 478 3.10 7.86 -17.16
N GLY A 479 3.08 7.04 -18.19
CA GLY A 479 1.86 6.74 -18.93
C GLY A 479 0.72 6.23 -18.02
N TYR A 480 0.83 6.45 -16.71
CA TYR A 480 0.04 6.00 -15.59
C TYR A 480 -0.64 7.17 -14.85
N GLY A 481 -1.33 8.04 -15.59
CA GLY A 481 -2.05 9.18 -14.99
C GLY A 481 -1.13 10.28 -14.44
N THR A 482 -1.74 11.24 -13.77
CA THR A 482 -1.04 12.42 -13.24
C THR A 482 -0.68 12.20 -11.78
N PHE A 483 0.61 12.14 -11.48
CA PHE A 483 1.07 12.18 -10.08
C PHE A 483 1.03 13.59 -9.52
N ASP A 484 0.86 13.69 -8.21
CA ASP A 484 1.09 14.93 -7.49
C ASP A 484 2.55 15.37 -7.68
N GLN A 485 2.77 16.45 -8.44
CA GLN A 485 4.09 16.94 -8.79
C GLN A 485 4.95 17.26 -7.54
N THR A 486 4.32 17.71 -6.46
CA THR A 486 5.02 17.99 -5.19
C THR A 486 5.58 16.71 -4.58
N LYS A 487 4.85 15.60 -4.68
CA LYS A 487 5.29 14.30 -4.18
C LYS A 487 6.37 13.69 -5.07
N ILE A 488 6.28 13.88 -6.40
CA ILE A 488 7.35 13.51 -7.34
C ILE A 488 8.64 14.26 -7.00
N GLU A 489 8.58 15.59 -6.84
CA GLU A 489 9.74 16.40 -6.46
C GLU A 489 10.35 15.96 -5.13
N LEU A 490 9.50 15.64 -4.14
CA LEU A 490 9.95 15.10 -2.86
C LEU A 490 10.62 13.74 -3.02
N MET A 491 10.06 12.86 -3.84
CA MET A 491 10.65 11.55 -4.14
C MET A 491 12.00 11.68 -4.83
N HIS A 492 12.12 12.54 -5.86
CA HIS A 492 13.38 12.81 -6.53
C HIS A 492 14.44 13.36 -5.56
N LYS A 493 14.05 14.29 -4.67
CA LYS A 493 14.94 14.79 -3.62
C LYS A 493 15.44 13.66 -2.71
N ARG A 494 14.56 12.76 -2.29
CA ARG A 494 14.91 11.62 -1.44
C ARG A 494 15.82 10.62 -2.17
N ILE A 495 15.54 10.32 -3.45
CA ILE A 495 16.39 9.47 -4.29
C ILE A 495 17.79 10.08 -4.42
N ASN A 496 17.89 11.40 -4.62
CA ASN A 496 19.18 12.09 -4.69
C ASN A 496 19.94 12.03 -3.35
N ASN A 497 19.25 12.20 -2.21
CA ASN A 497 19.86 12.05 -0.90
C ASN A 497 20.46 10.65 -0.70
N MET A 498 19.82 9.60 -1.21
CA MET A 498 20.36 8.23 -1.16
C MET A 498 21.58 8.07 -2.07
N ALA A 499 21.57 8.65 -3.27
CA ALA A 499 22.71 8.65 -4.16
C ALA A 499 23.92 9.38 -3.53
N ASP A 500 23.68 10.51 -2.87
CA ASP A 500 24.69 11.25 -2.12
C ASP A 500 25.26 10.44 -0.95
N TYR A 501 24.41 9.74 -0.22
CA TYR A 501 24.84 8.86 0.87
C TYR A 501 25.77 7.75 0.37
N ILE A 502 25.45 7.11 -0.75
CA ILE A 502 26.30 6.09 -1.37
C ILE A 502 27.63 6.70 -1.84
N ALA A 503 27.59 7.89 -2.45
CA ALA A 503 28.80 8.60 -2.83
C ALA A 503 29.69 8.94 -1.63
N CYS A 504 29.09 9.30 -0.49
CA CYS A 504 29.83 9.50 0.76
C CYS A 504 30.49 8.19 1.25
N ILE A 505 29.82 7.05 1.15
CA ILE A 505 30.41 5.74 1.51
C ILE A 505 31.60 5.42 0.61
N GLU A 506 31.50 5.65 -0.71
CA GLU A 506 32.59 5.44 -1.65
C GLU A 506 33.78 6.35 -1.36
N GLN A 507 33.53 7.65 -1.10
CA GLN A 507 34.55 8.60 -0.70
C GLN A 507 35.24 8.24 0.61
N ASP A 508 34.48 7.70 1.56
CA ASP A 508 34.99 7.26 2.85
C ASP A 508 35.91 6.03 2.69
N ILE A 509 35.57 5.12 1.78
CA ILE A 509 36.44 4.02 1.41
C ILE A 509 37.76 4.56 0.86
N ASP A 510 37.73 5.50 -0.07
CA ASP A 510 38.94 6.06 -0.69
C ASP A 510 39.79 6.87 0.28
N ARG A 511 39.18 7.72 1.09
CA ARG A 511 39.90 8.71 1.93
C ARG A 511 40.28 8.20 3.31
N VAL A 512 39.54 7.25 3.87
CA VAL A 512 39.69 6.82 5.26
C VAL A 512 40.03 5.34 5.36
N ALA A 513 39.25 4.47 4.72
CA ALA A 513 39.42 3.03 4.87
C ALA A 513 40.71 2.54 4.18
N LEU A 514 40.89 2.82 2.90
CA LEU A 514 42.07 2.36 2.15
C LEU A 514 43.39 2.89 2.73
N PRO A 515 43.57 4.20 3.02
CA PRO A 515 44.81 4.69 3.62
C PRO A 515 45.09 4.12 5.01
N ARG A 516 44.05 3.78 5.79
CA ARG A 516 44.21 3.13 7.09
C ARG A 516 44.66 1.68 6.95
N ILE A 517 44.15 1.01 5.95
CA ILE A 517 44.49 -0.36 5.58
C ILE A 517 45.89 -0.42 5.04
N GLU A 518 46.29 0.48 4.13
CA GLU A 518 47.65 0.60 3.62
C GLU A 518 48.65 0.83 4.74
N ARG A 519 48.33 1.67 5.74
CA ARG A 519 49.17 1.86 6.93
C ARG A 519 49.31 0.61 7.77
N ILE A 520 48.25 -0.17 7.93
CA ILE A 520 48.29 -1.46 8.65
C ILE A 520 49.14 -2.48 7.88
N LEU A 521 48.92 -2.57 6.56
CA LEU A 521 49.71 -3.46 5.68
C LEU A 521 51.19 -3.07 5.65
N THR A 522 51.49 -1.77 5.59
CA THR A 522 52.89 -1.28 5.62
C THR A 522 53.55 -1.61 6.93
N ARG A 523 52.87 -1.49 8.07
CA ARG A 523 53.40 -1.92 9.38
C ARG A 523 53.64 -3.42 9.43
N CYS A 524 52.67 -4.25 8.99
CA CYS A 524 52.86 -5.70 8.96
C CYS A 524 54.02 -6.14 8.06
N ILE A 525 54.30 -5.40 6.98
CA ILE A 525 55.45 -5.68 6.09
C ILE A 525 56.76 -5.27 6.77
N VAL A 526 56.78 -4.14 7.44
CA VAL A 526 57.98 -3.63 8.15
C VAL A 526 58.30 -4.51 9.36
N ASP A 527 57.27 -4.83 10.19
CA ASP A 527 57.44 -5.70 11.37
C ASP A 527 57.77 -7.15 10.98
N GLY A 528 57.39 -7.62 9.78
CA GLY A 528 57.76 -8.94 9.24
C GLY A 528 59.13 -9.04 8.61
N ILE A 529 59.81 -7.92 8.40
CA ILE A 529 61.19 -7.87 7.89
C ILE A 529 62.23 -7.83 9.04
N GLU A 530 61.82 -7.44 10.22
CA GLU A 530 62.68 -7.40 11.43
C GLU A 530 62.58 -8.67 12.30
N GLY A 531 61.80 -9.68 11.93
CA GLY A 531 61.68 -10.99 12.55
C GLY A 531 62.32 -12.10 11.69
#